data_f22a5a0401b746a935b1c55b5a510e2a
#
_entry.id   f22a5a0401b746a935b1c55b5a510e2a
#
_cell.length_a   1.000
_cell.length_b   1.000
_cell.length_c   1.000
_cell.angle_alpha   90.00
_cell.angle_beta   90.00
_cell.angle_gamma   90.00
#
_symmetry.space_group_name_H-M   'P 1'
#
loop_
_entity.id
_entity.type
_entity.pdbx_description
1 polymer ?
#
loop_
_entity_poly.entity_id
_entity_poly.type
_entity_poly.pdbx_seq_one_letter_code
_entity_poly.pdbx_strand_id
1 'polypeptide(L)'
;MYHYRHIWPLAVALFIAACSSNDTLPEKPVVVVEEPEKPAADNGQPMVFGSSPVATTRSASLETFYTDFKVGVWKNSGNTTQQNVMDGYKVEYNATTSKWNYVGIGTQIQRYWDQSAFPYEFRAVSPYLNGATLAADKITIDVSAKPFKAQTYFNEVYNLTPAESEPCVVAQVSRPTVDISEVKMPFHHLISKIGFRIYLDDPQPEGLNYVAQLDTITISIVKTGFISESKTYTATTEQGLLNGTFSGDTTSDEFVVLKHGLFKETDDNNTLVPIDLRKHLRQEDAINLCPGYLQQIPHEDLKIRIQMKITAKDGVNPAETITYDKLLSLNRTNVAGDLFTWEPEKRYIYYLRIPNIHSHELVLETCEILSWDEVQTSNIPIEL
;
A
#
# COMPACT_ATOMS: atom_id res chain seq x y z
N MET A 1 50.81 -26.76 -3.82
CA MET A 1 52.02 -25.92 -4.00
C MET A 1 51.62 -24.52 -3.56
N TYR A 2 52.00 -24.18 -2.37
CA TYR A 2 53.02 -23.19 -1.96
C TYR A 2 52.65 -21.75 -2.38
N HIS A 3 52.70 -20.70 -1.58
CA HIS A 3 53.26 -20.45 -0.25
C HIS A 3 52.62 -19.19 0.37
N TYR A 4 52.41 -19.22 1.65
CA TYR A 4 52.58 -18.30 2.77
C TYR A 4 53.63 -17.20 2.60
N ARG A 5 53.36 -15.99 3.22
CA ARG A 5 54.23 -15.27 4.17
C ARG A 5 53.55 -13.93 4.53
N HIS A 6 53.15 -13.71 5.77
CA HIS A 6 53.88 -13.25 6.94
C HIS A 6 54.69 -11.97 6.67
N ILE A 7 54.60 -10.87 7.41
CA ILE A 7 55.02 -10.54 8.80
C ILE A 7 55.20 -9.01 8.81
N TRP A 8 55.04 -8.16 9.68
CA TRP A 8 55.14 -7.98 11.12
C TRP A 8 55.23 -6.46 11.41
N PRO A 9 55.07 -6.00 12.65
CA PRO A 9 54.92 -4.60 12.99
C PRO A 9 56.23 -3.94 13.40
N LEU A 10 56.29 -2.61 13.38
CA LEU A 10 57.36 -1.88 14.01
C LEU A 10 56.79 -0.81 14.92
N ALA A 11 56.95 -1.07 16.19
CA ALA A 11 56.89 -0.07 17.25
C ALA A 11 58.24 0.64 17.31
N VAL A 12 58.27 1.95 17.40
CA VAL A 12 59.42 2.70 17.87
C VAL A 12 58.98 3.81 18.81
N ALA A 13 59.67 3.82 19.92
CA ALA A 13 59.42 4.57 21.13
C ALA A 13 59.96 6.03 21.11
N LEU A 14 59.35 6.80 21.98
CA LEU A 14 59.85 7.92 22.78
C LEU A 14 61.09 8.72 22.34
N PHE A 15 60.88 10.03 22.24
CA PHE A 15 61.83 10.98 22.85
C PHE A 15 61.06 12.15 23.50
N ILE A 16 61.31 12.28 24.81
CA ILE A 16 60.94 13.43 25.64
C ILE A 16 62.06 14.47 25.46
N ALA A 17 61.69 15.66 25.04
CA ALA A 17 62.54 16.85 25.26
C ALA A 17 61.65 17.97 25.79
N ALA A 18 61.82 18.22 27.05
CA ALA A 18 61.30 19.41 27.70
C ALA A 18 62.08 20.65 27.24
N CYS A 19 61.41 21.63 26.68
CA CYS A 19 61.89 23.01 26.67
C CYS A 19 60.72 23.92 27.00
N SER A 20 60.81 24.57 28.10
CA SER A 20 59.97 25.66 28.55
C SER A 20 60.13 26.88 27.65
N SER A 21 59.06 27.30 26.99
CA SER A 21 58.95 28.72 26.58
C SER A 21 57.48 29.11 26.75
N ASN A 22 57.31 30.18 27.52
CA ASN A 22 56.02 30.87 27.66
C ASN A 22 55.59 31.45 26.29
N ASP A 23 54.72 30.76 25.60
CA ASP A 23 53.90 31.34 24.54
C ASP A 23 52.44 31.11 24.90
N THR A 24 51.76 32.20 25.18
CA THR A 24 50.32 32.27 25.35
C THR A 24 49.69 31.91 24.00
N LEU A 25 49.27 30.68 23.86
CA LEU A 25 48.41 30.26 22.77
C LEU A 25 47.10 31.04 22.86
N PRO A 26 46.57 31.59 21.74
CA PRO A 26 45.28 32.20 21.77
C PRO A 26 44.25 31.14 22.15
N GLU A 27 43.44 31.44 23.15
CA GLU A 27 42.30 30.61 23.55
C GLU A 27 41.47 30.31 22.32
N LYS A 28 41.33 29.02 21.99
CA LYS A 28 40.34 28.58 21.04
C LYS A 28 38.98 29.15 21.46
N PRO A 29 38.21 29.80 20.58
CA PRO A 29 36.91 30.25 20.96
C PRO A 29 36.13 29.01 21.44
N VAL A 30 35.73 29.06 22.70
CA VAL A 30 34.77 28.10 23.26
C VAL A 30 33.52 28.29 22.45
N VAL A 31 33.25 27.35 21.53
CA VAL A 31 31.94 27.24 20.90
C VAL A 31 31.02 26.86 22.05
N VAL A 32 30.38 27.87 22.64
CA VAL A 32 29.23 27.65 23.50
C VAL A 32 28.21 27.04 22.60
N VAL A 33 28.09 25.71 22.62
CA VAL A 33 26.91 25.02 22.10
C VAL A 33 25.81 25.52 23.05
N GLU A 34 25.07 26.52 22.60
CA GLU A 34 23.84 26.90 23.29
C GLU A 34 23.03 25.60 23.41
N GLU A 35 22.89 25.14 24.63
CA GLU A 35 21.92 24.12 24.98
C GLU A 35 20.59 24.62 24.40
N PRO A 36 19.88 23.79 23.59
CA PRO A 36 18.62 24.25 23.00
C PRO A 36 17.76 24.79 24.12
N GLU A 37 17.38 26.06 24.01
CA GLU A 37 16.54 26.75 25.00
C GLU A 37 15.41 25.83 25.38
N LYS A 38 15.36 25.49 26.67
CA LYS A 38 14.23 24.79 27.26
C LYS A 38 12.99 25.61 26.92
N PRO A 39 12.04 25.08 26.13
CA PRO A 39 10.87 25.84 25.73
C PRO A 39 10.23 26.48 26.97
N ALA A 40 9.90 27.77 26.89
CA ALA A 40 9.23 28.51 27.95
C ALA A 40 8.08 27.68 28.51
N ALA A 41 7.95 27.64 29.83
CA ALA A 41 7.13 26.75 30.63
C ALA A 41 5.77 26.46 29.98
N ASP A 42 5.70 25.43 29.17
CA ASP A 42 4.49 24.74 28.81
C ASP A 42 3.87 24.19 30.09
N ASN A 43 2.56 24.22 30.21
CA ASN A 43 1.81 23.75 31.38
C ASN A 43 2.03 22.26 31.69
N GLY A 44 3.11 21.66 31.21
CA GLY A 44 3.55 20.33 31.55
C GLY A 44 2.74 19.18 30.93
N GLN A 45 1.75 19.47 30.06
CA GLN A 45 0.98 18.45 29.39
C GLN A 45 1.70 17.97 28.13
N PRO A 46 2.21 16.73 28.08
CA PRO A 46 2.88 16.21 26.90
C PRO A 46 1.92 16.01 25.74
N MET A 47 2.41 16.20 24.51
CA MET A 47 1.69 15.76 23.32
C MET A 47 1.78 14.24 23.23
N VAL A 48 0.63 13.57 23.11
CA VAL A 48 0.51 12.11 23.01
C VAL A 48 -0.26 11.77 21.75
N PHE A 49 0.18 10.74 21.07
CA PHE A 49 -0.46 10.25 19.86
C PHE A 49 -1.21 8.94 20.11
N GLY A 50 -2.35 8.79 19.43
CA GLY A 50 -3.03 7.53 19.22
C GLY A 50 -3.31 7.34 17.74
N SER A 51 -3.41 6.12 17.28
CA SER A 51 -4.08 5.85 16.01
C SER A 51 -5.54 5.56 16.32
N SER A 52 -6.44 6.28 15.64
CA SER A 52 -7.78 5.76 15.48
C SER A 52 -7.73 4.86 14.26
N PRO A 53 -7.99 3.55 14.37
CA PRO A 53 -8.36 2.83 13.18
C PRO A 53 -9.51 3.60 12.57
N VAL A 54 -9.47 3.87 11.27
CA VAL A 54 -10.66 4.34 10.56
C VAL A 54 -11.77 3.41 10.99
N ALA A 55 -12.71 3.95 11.74
CA ALA A 55 -13.70 3.17 12.42
C ALA A 55 -14.59 2.53 11.38
N THR A 56 -14.30 1.31 11.01
CA THR A 56 -15.32 0.39 10.52
C THR A 56 -14.80 -1.03 10.60
N THR A 57 -15.49 -1.79 11.44
CA THR A 57 -15.62 -3.23 11.38
C THR A 57 -14.33 -4.07 11.36
N ARG A 58 -13.93 -4.50 12.59
CA ARG A 58 -13.33 -5.80 12.89
C ARG A 58 -12.44 -6.46 11.82
N SER A 59 -11.56 -5.73 11.20
CA SER A 59 -10.37 -6.30 10.61
C SER A 59 -9.28 -6.24 11.67
N ALA A 60 -8.53 -7.32 11.80
CA ALA A 60 -7.41 -7.40 12.71
C ALA A 60 -6.53 -6.16 12.53
N SER A 61 -6.72 -5.24 13.43
CA SER A 61 -5.92 -4.07 13.77
C SER A 61 -4.99 -3.56 12.67
N LEU A 62 -5.24 -2.35 12.15
CA LEU A 62 -4.23 -1.48 11.54
C LEU A 62 -2.91 -1.50 12.34
N GLU A 63 -2.98 -1.74 13.63
CA GLU A 63 -1.88 -1.92 14.57
C GLU A 63 -0.92 -3.06 14.21
N THR A 64 -1.34 -4.06 13.42
CA THR A 64 -0.46 -5.13 12.93
C THR A 64 0.25 -4.78 11.62
N PHE A 65 -0.27 -3.84 10.84
CA PHE A 65 0.31 -3.43 9.56
C PHE A 65 1.15 -2.15 9.66
N TYR A 66 0.76 -1.23 10.54
CA TYR A 66 1.42 0.06 10.70
C TYR A 66 1.95 0.17 12.12
N THR A 67 3.20 -0.18 12.27
CA THR A 67 3.90 -0.10 13.56
C THR A 67 4.55 1.24 13.79
N ASP A 68 4.57 2.10 12.77
CA ASP A 68 5.16 3.43 12.86
C ASP A 68 4.54 4.42 11.86
N PHE A 69 4.77 5.70 12.11
CA PHE A 69 4.45 6.77 11.18
C PHE A 69 5.37 7.98 11.37
N LYS A 70 5.46 8.80 10.33
CA LYS A 70 6.09 10.11 10.36
C LYS A 70 5.05 11.17 10.62
N VAL A 71 5.32 12.11 11.54
CA VAL A 71 4.41 13.20 11.87
C VAL A 71 5.07 14.57 11.80
N GLY A 72 4.39 15.52 11.20
CA GLY A 72 4.67 16.96 11.27
C GLY A 72 3.61 17.67 12.07
N VAL A 73 4.02 18.64 12.89
CA VAL A 73 3.11 19.41 13.76
C VAL A 73 3.43 20.89 13.67
N TRP A 74 2.41 21.72 13.47
CA TRP A 74 2.51 23.18 13.43
C TRP A 74 1.56 23.81 14.43
N LYS A 75 2.04 24.80 15.17
CA LYS A 75 1.23 25.68 16.03
C LYS A 75 1.04 27.04 15.37
N ASN A 76 0.03 27.79 15.80
CA ASN A 76 -0.45 29.02 15.15
C ASN A 76 -0.72 28.82 13.65
N SER A 77 -1.25 27.67 13.29
CA SER A 77 -1.41 27.27 11.89
C SER A 77 -2.31 28.25 11.13
N GLY A 78 -1.89 28.59 9.89
CA GLY A 78 -2.59 29.58 9.08
C GLY A 78 -2.31 31.03 9.46
N ASN A 79 -1.54 31.32 10.50
CA ASN A 79 -1.17 32.66 10.93
C ASN A 79 0.27 33.01 10.51
N THR A 80 0.58 34.30 10.52
CA THR A 80 1.94 34.81 10.24
C THR A 80 2.98 34.36 11.27
N THR A 81 2.54 33.93 12.43
CA THR A 81 3.35 33.41 13.55
C THR A 81 3.41 31.89 13.60
N GLN A 82 3.02 31.22 12.52
CA GLN A 82 3.08 29.76 12.44
C GLN A 82 4.48 29.23 12.68
N GLN A 83 4.58 28.20 13.51
CA GLN A 83 5.86 27.55 13.88
C GLN A 83 5.74 26.04 13.78
N ASN A 84 6.80 25.41 13.31
CA ASN A 84 6.93 23.96 13.32
C ASN A 84 7.32 23.51 14.75
N VAL A 85 6.56 22.56 15.29
CA VAL A 85 6.76 21.95 16.61
C VAL A 85 7.47 20.61 16.49
N MET A 86 7.09 19.83 15.49
CA MET A 86 7.68 18.52 15.15
C MET A 86 7.95 18.47 13.65
N ASP A 87 9.20 18.34 13.28
CA ASP A 87 9.61 18.23 11.89
C ASP A 87 9.89 16.76 11.55
N GLY A 88 8.84 16.08 11.10
CA GLY A 88 8.92 14.70 10.64
C GLY A 88 9.34 13.71 11.75
N TYR A 89 8.82 13.85 12.96
CA TYR A 89 9.09 12.92 14.03
C TYR A 89 8.58 11.52 13.67
N LYS A 90 9.39 10.52 14.02
CA LYS A 90 8.98 9.12 13.98
C LYS A 90 8.20 8.78 15.24
N VAL A 91 7.04 8.18 15.05
CA VAL A 91 6.20 7.66 16.13
C VAL A 91 6.07 6.16 15.91
N GLU A 92 6.37 5.37 16.95
CA GLU A 92 6.35 3.92 16.92
C GLU A 92 5.34 3.36 17.92
N TYR A 93 4.64 2.32 17.50
CA TYR A 93 3.75 1.58 18.40
C TYR A 93 4.54 0.57 19.22
N ASN A 94 4.38 0.65 20.53
CA ASN A 94 4.95 -0.30 21.46
C ASN A 94 3.87 -1.32 21.87
N ALA A 95 3.96 -2.53 21.32
CA ALA A 95 3.01 -3.59 21.58
C ALA A 95 2.97 -4.04 23.07
N THR A 96 4.07 -3.89 23.80
CA THR A 96 4.13 -4.26 25.23
C THR A 96 3.31 -3.31 26.09
N THR A 97 3.33 -2.01 25.78
CA THR A 97 2.63 -0.98 26.54
C THR A 97 1.31 -0.56 25.88
N SER A 98 1.04 -1.02 24.66
CA SER A 98 -0.09 -0.60 23.82
C SER A 98 -0.15 0.92 23.62
N LYS A 99 1.02 1.55 23.45
CA LYS A 99 1.14 3.00 23.30
C LYS A 99 2.02 3.39 22.13
N TRP A 100 1.72 4.56 21.57
CA TRP A 100 2.53 5.20 20.57
C TRP A 100 3.60 6.09 21.22
N ASN A 101 4.85 5.90 20.85
CA ASN A 101 5.99 6.63 21.42
C ASN A 101 6.82 7.27 20.31
N TYR A 102 7.25 8.51 20.52
CA TYR A 102 8.20 9.21 19.62
C TYR A 102 9.47 9.67 20.31
N VAL A 103 9.50 9.58 21.64
CA VAL A 103 10.67 9.96 22.44
C VAL A 103 11.73 8.87 22.39
N GLY A 104 12.97 9.29 22.20
CA GLY A 104 14.14 8.40 22.18
C GLY A 104 14.54 7.90 20.80
N ILE A 105 13.88 8.37 19.73
CA ILE A 105 14.26 8.08 18.35
C ILE A 105 15.15 9.21 17.82
N GLY A 106 16.45 8.95 17.68
CA GLY A 106 17.40 9.95 17.22
C GLY A 106 17.49 11.16 18.17
N THR A 107 17.30 12.34 17.63
CA THR A 107 17.34 13.64 18.38
C THR A 107 15.95 14.10 18.81
N GLN A 108 14.93 13.27 18.70
CA GLN A 108 13.57 13.66 19.07
C GLN A 108 13.43 13.81 20.58
N ILE A 109 12.78 14.90 20.99
CA ILE A 109 12.54 15.23 22.39
C ILE A 109 11.03 15.27 22.68
N GLN A 110 10.66 15.09 23.95
CA GLN A 110 9.29 15.25 24.39
C GLN A 110 8.78 16.66 24.03
N ARG A 111 7.63 16.75 23.37
CA ARG A 111 6.94 17.99 23.07
C ARG A 111 5.72 18.14 23.96
N TYR A 112 5.41 19.39 24.27
CA TYR A 112 4.33 19.78 25.17
C TYR A 112 3.39 20.73 24.46
N TRP A 113 2.16 20.80 24.95
CA TRP A 113 1.16 21.71 24.43
C TRP A 113 1.45 23.15 24.87
N ASP A 114 1.39 24.06 23.92
CA ASP A 114 1.37 25.50 24.15
C ASP A 114 -0.08 26.00 23.95
N GLN A 115 -0.80 26.16 25.07
CA GLN A 115 -2.22 26.48 25.00
C GLN A 115 -2.51 27.89 24.45
N SER A 116 -1.50 28.75 24.41
CA SER A 116 -1.62 30.10 23.83
C SER A 116 -1.41 30.14 22.32
N ALA A 117 -0.96 29.04 21.74
CA ALA A 117 -0.53 28.96 20.33
C ALA A 117 -1.45 28.10 19.44
N PHE A 118 -2.72 28.01 19.76
CA PHE A 118 -3.70 27.41 18.85
C PHE A 118 -4.03 28.37 17.69
N PRO A 119 -4.40 27.86 16.50
CA PRO A 119 -4.67 26.46 16.15
C PRO A 119 -3.42 25.61 15.93
N TYR A 120 -3.60 24.28 16.06
CA TYR A 120 -2.61 23.27 15.72
C TYR A 120 -3.05 22.48 14.50
N GLU A 121 -2.07 22.14 13.63
CA GLU A 121 -2.23 21.22 12.51
C GLU A 121 -1.26 20.06 12.64
N PHE A 122 -1.75 18.86 12.36
CA PHE A 122 -1.01 17.63 12.39
C PHE A 122 -1.15 16.92 11.05
N ARG A 123 -0.04 16.44 10.50
CA ARG A 123 -0.01 15.60 9.31
C ARG A 123 0.89 14.41 9.53
N ALA A 124 0.45 13.27 9.04
CA ALA A 124 1.22 12.05 9.18
C ALA A 124 1.16 11.18 7.92
N VAL A 125 2.17 10.34 7.78
CA VAL A 125 2.26 9.30 6.77
C VAL A 125 2.76 8.03 7.41
N SER A 126 2.13 6.90 7.12
CA SER A 126 2.53 5.57 7.56
C SER A 126 2.68 4.66 6.32
N PRO A 127 3.67 3.74 6.31
CA PRO A 127 4.77 3.60 7.26
C PRO A 127 5.69 4.82 7.30
N TYR A 128 6.60 4.89 8.29
CA TYR A 128 7.59 5.96 8.35
C TYR A 128 8.48 5.95 7.10
N LEU A 129 8.43 7.02 6.31
CA LEU A 129 9.17 7.16 5.06
C LEU A 129 10.12 8.34 5.13
N ASN A 130 11.42 8.10 4.94
CA ASN A 130 12.41 9.18 4.90
C ASN A 130 12.14 10.16 3.75
N GLY A 131 11.67 9.66 2.59
CA GLY A 131 11.31 10.46 1.43
C GLY A 131 9.98 11.23 1.56
N ALA A 132 9.27 11.15 2.70
CA ALA A 132 8.08 11.94 2.92
C ALA A 132 8.43 13.31 3.50
N THR A 133 7.91 14.37 2.87
CA THR A 133 7.96 15.76 3.35
C THR A 133 6.58 16.18 3.81
N LEU A 134 6.48 16.57 5.06
CA LEU A 134 5.27 17.08 5.65
C LEU A 134 5.42 18.58 5.86
N ALA A 135 4.62 19.38 5.16
CA ALA A 135 4.57 20.83 5.31
C ALA A 135 3.20 21.27 5.85
N ALA A 136 3.10 22.48 6.33
CA ALA A 136 1.85 23.00 6.90
C ALA A 136 0.70 23.02 5.87
N ASP A 137 1.01 23.18 4.61
CA ASP A 137 0.07 23.31 3.48
C ASP A 137 -0.01 22.08 2.58
N LYS A 138 0.93 21.14 2.70
CA LYS A 138 1.00 19.97 1.80
C LYS A 138 1.70 18.76 2.39
N ILE A 139 1.41 17.61 1.81
CA ILE A 139 2.18 16.37 1.96
C ILE A 139 2.80 16.03 0.61
N THR A 140 4.08 15.72 0.61
CA THR A 140 4.77 15.15 -0.55
C THR A 140 5.47 13.88 -0.10
N ILE A 141 5.22 12.77 -0.80
CA ILE A 141 5.85 11.49 -0.51
C ILE A 141 6.66 11.12 -1.74
N ASP A 142 7.98 11.18 -1.59
CA ASP A 142 8.92 10.84 -2.66
C ASP A 142 9.65 9.55 -2.29
N VAL A 143 9.27 8.49 -2.96
CA VAL A 143 9.81 7.16 -2.74
C VAL A 143 10.15 6.50 -4.08
N SER A 144 11.35 5.97 -4.18
CA SER A 144 11.86 5.35 -5.40
C SER A 144 11.30 3.95 -5.68
N ALA A 145 10.75 3.32 -4.65
CA ALA A 145 10.08 2.02 -4.71
C ALA A 145 8.99 2.03 -3.67
N LYS A 146 8.20 1.03 -3.46
CA LYS A 146 7.26 0.97 -2.33
C LYS A 146 6.97 2.32 -1.60
N PRO A 147 5.82 2.57 -1.10
CA PRO A 147 4.62 1.74 -1.12
C PRO A 147 3.72 1.92 -2.35
N PHE A 148 4.04 2.82 -3.26
CA PHE A 148 3.14 3.17 -4.37
C PHE A 148 3.26 2.30 -5.61
N LYS A 149 4.14 1.31 -5.59
CA LYS A 149 4.23 0.38 -6.71
C LYS A 149 2.93 -0.41 -6.83
N ALA A 150 2.33 -0.38 -8.02
CA ALA A 150 1.19 -1.22 -8.33
C ALA A 150 1.54 -2.70 -8.16
N GLN A 151 0.71 -3.45 -7.46
CA GLN A 151 0.91 -4.88 -7.30
C GLN A 151 0.49 -5.64 -8.56
N THR A 152 1.31 -6.62 -8.93
CA THR A 152 0.99 -7.60 -9.95
C THR A 152 1.05 -9.00 -9.34
N TYR A 153 0.22 -9.91 -9.82
CA TYR A 153 0.24 -11.31 -9.44
C TYR A 153 0.75 -12.17 -10.60
N PHE A 154 1.77 -12.95 -10.33
CA PHE A 154 2.30 -13.94 -11.26
C PHE A 154 2.29 -15.30 -10.61
N ASN A 155 1.74 -16.28 -11.30
CA ASN A 155 1.80 -17.67 -10.88
C ASN A 155 2.62 -18.46 -11.91
N GLU A 156 3.86 -18.75 -11.55
CA GLU A 156 4.71 -19.63 -12.37
C GLU A 156 4.59 -21.07 -11.90
N VAL A 157 3.63 -21.66 -11.55
CA VAL A 157 3.56 -23.07 -11.06
C VAL A 157 2.99 -23.22 -9.63
N TYR A 158 2.10 -22.49 -9.12
CA TYR A 158 1.45 -22.67 -7.82
C TYR A 158 1.72 -21.56 -6.78
N ASN A 159 2.61 -20.64 -7.04
CA ASN A 159 2.87 -19.54 -6.13
C ASN A 159 2.33 -18.25 -6.69
N LEU A 160 1.28 -17.73 -6.08
CA LEU A 160 0.90 -16.34 -6.26
C LEU A 160 1.96 -15.48 -5.58
N THR A 161 2.77 -14.80 -6.38
CA THR A 161 3.74 -13.86 -5.83
C THR A 161 3.22 -12.46 -6.11
N PRO A 162 2.62 -11.77 -5.14
CA PRO A 162 2.27 -10.38 -5.30
C PRO A 162 3.54 -9.56 -5.46
N ALA A 163 3.53 -8.59 -6.36
CA ALA A 163 4.58 -7.59 -6.37
C ALA A 163 4.55 -6.86 -5.03
N GLU A 164 5.73 -6.67 -4.46
CA GLU A 164 5.86 -6.06 -3.16
C GLU A 164 5.45 -4.58 -3.21
N SER A 165 4.30 -4.26 -2.71
CA SER A 165 3.93 -2.88 -2.37
C SER A 165 3.28 -2.85 -1.00
N GLU A 166 3.68 -1.91 -0.19
CA GLU A 166 3.07 -1.68 1.12
C GLU A 166 2.00 -0.61 0.97
N PRO A 167 0.81 -0.80 1.56
CA PRO A 167 -0.19 0.25 1.57
C PRO A 167 0.39 1.50 2.23
N CYS A 168 0.19 2.65 1.62
CA CYS A 168 0.54 3.94 2.20
C CYS A 168 -0.73 4.64 2.67
N VAL A 169 -0.68 5.14 3.88
CA VAL A 169 -1.78 5.88 4.49
C VAL A 169 -1.32 7.25 4.97
N VAL A 170 -2.20 8.22 4.86
CA VAL A 170 -1.98 9.59 5.33
C VAL A 170 -3.05 10.00 6.31
N ALA A 171 -2.71 10.89 7.23
CA ALA A 171 -3.65 11.45 8.18
C ALA A 171 -3.45 12.95 8.35
N GLN A 172 -4.55 13.65 8.61
CA GLN A 172 -4.57 15.06 9.00
C GLN A 172 -5.51 15.26 10.17
N VAL A 173 -5.08 16.07 11.13
CA VAL A 173 -5.92 16.53 12.25
C VAL A 173 -5.73 18.02 12.38
N SER A 174 -6.83 18.76 12.46
CA SER A 174 -6.86 20.19 12.79
C SER A 174 -7.47 20.37 14.17
N ARG A 175 -6.83 21.18 15.01
CA ARG A 175 -7.33 21.61 16.32
C ARG A 175 -7.42 23.12 16.37
N PRO A 176 -8.55 23.68 15.99
CA PRO A 176 -8.73 25.13 15.89
C PRO A 176 -8.81 25.82 17.26
N THR A 177 -9.22 25.09 18.28
CA THR A 177 -9.39 25.58 19.66
C THR A 177 -8.58 24.71 20.62
N VAL A 178 -8.42 25.20 21.87
CA VAL A 178 -7.68 24.51 22.91
C VAL A 178 -8.25 23.12 23.18
N ASP A 179 -7.52 22.10 22.72
CA ASP A 179 -7.76 20.69 22.98
C ASP A 179 -6.41 19.98 23.12
N ILE A 180 -6.05 19.64 24.35
CA ILE A 180 -4.78 19.03 24.74
C ILE A 180 -4.90 17.52 24.98
N SER A 181 -5.99 16.92 24.56
CA SER A 181 -6.17 15.47 24.63
C SER A 181 -5.25 14.71 23.67
N GLU A 182 -5.21 13.42 23.80
CA GLU A 182 -4.50 12.54 22.84
C GLU A 182 -4.88 12.87 21.39
N VAL A 183 -3.86 12.99 20.52
CA VAL A 183 -4.08 13.24 19.09
C VAL A 183 -4.30 11.91 18.39
N LYS A 184 -5.54 11.62 18.06
CA LYS A 184 -5.91 10.44 17.28
C LYS A 184 -5.76 10.74 15.79
N MET A 185 -4.84 10.03 15.12
CA MET A 185 -4.56 10.21 13.69
C MET A 185 -5.49 9.31 12.88
N PRO A 186 -6.47 9.87 12.12
CA PRO A 186 -7.34 9.10 11.24
C PRO A 186 -6.58 8.81 9.93
N PHE A 187 -5.99 7.65 9.81
CA PHE A 187 -5.27 7.27 8.61
C PHE A 187 -6.19 6.81 7.50
N HIS A 188 -5.90 7.25 6.28
CA HIS A 188 -6.63 6.98 5.06
C HIS A 188 -5.71 6.37 3.99
N HIS A 189 -6.18 5.32 3.32
CA HIS A 189 -5.43 4.69 2.25
C HIS A 189 -5.37 5.55 0.99
N LEU A 190 -4.18 5.66 0.38
CA LEU A 190 -3.99 6.43 -0.86
C LEU A 190 -4.26 5.63 -2.14
N ILE A 191 -4.36 4.32 -2.05
CA ILE A 191 -4.51 3.41 -3.18
C ILE A 191 -5.83 2.64 -3.11
N SER A 192 -6.14 1.92 -4.20
CA SER A 192 -7.34 1.09 -4.34
C SER A 192 -6.98 -0.39 -4.26
N LYS A 193 -7.90 -1.22 -3.79
CA LYS A 193 -7.83 -2.69 -3.89
C LYS A 193 -8.67 -3.18 -5.06
N ILE A 194 -8.08 -4.04 -5.90
CA ILE A 194 -8.75 -4.59 -7.08
C ILE A 194 -8.75 -6.11 -6.99
N GLY A 195 -9.90 -6.71 -7.16
CA GLY A 195 -10.08 -8.16 -7.22
C GLY A 195 -10.77 -8.58 -8.50
N PHE A 196 -10.43 -9.74 -9.01
CA PHE A 196 -11.11 -10.38 -10.12
C PHE A 196 -11.63 -11.74 -9.69
N ARG A 197 -12.86 -12.03 -10.08
CA ARG A 197 -13.51 -13.33 -9.88
C ARG A 197 -14.05 -13.83 -11.19
N ILE A 198 -14.08 -15.16 -11.37
CA ILE A 198 -14.57 -15.78 -12.60
C ILE A 198 -15.54 -16.91 -12.28
N TYR A 199 -16.59 -17.04 -13.08
CA TYR A 199 -17.52 -18.14 -13.01
C TYR A 199 -18.10 -18.47 -14.41
N LEU A 200 -18.62 -19.69 -14.54
CA LEU A 200 -19.25 -20.19 -15.74
C LEU A 200 -20.76 -20.20 -15.52
N ASP A 201 -21.49 -19.44 -16.33
CA ASP A 201 -22.97 -19.39 -16.32
C ASP A 201 -23.53 -20.23 -17.48
N ASP A 202 -23.01 -21.45 -17.64
CA ASP A 202 -23.41 -22.36 -18.72
C ASP A 202 -24.06 -23.61 -18.10
N PRO A 203 -25.40 -23.71 -18.12
CA PRO A 203 -26.07 -24.89 -17.63
C PRO A 203 -25.75 -26.06 -18.58
N GLN A 204 -24.74 -26.84 -18.23
CA GLN A 204 -24.37 -28.03 -18.98
C GLN A 204 -25.51 -29.05 -19.00
N PRO A 205 -25.73 -29.77 -20.11
CA PRO A 205 -26.67 -30.86 -20.15
C PRO A 205 -26.37 -31.89 -19.07
N GLU A 206 -27.38 -32.24 -18.30
CA GLU A 206 -27.25 -33.33 -17.30
C GLU A 206 -26.75 -34.61 -18.00
N GLY A 207 -25.72 -35.22 -17.41
CA GLY A 207 -25.22 -36.54 -17.80
C GLY A 207 -23.95 -36.58 -18.65
N LEU A 208 -23.33 -35.46 -19.00
CA LEU A 208 -22.02 -35.46 -19.67
C LEU A 208 -20.90 -35.36 -18.64
N ASN A 209 -19.90 -36.26 -18.75
CA ASN A 209 -18.63 -36.15 -18.01
C ASN A 209 -17.78 -35.01 -18.57
N TYR A 210 -18.31 -33.80 -18.56
CA TYR A 210 -17.68 -32.65 -19.13
C TYR A 210 -16.87 -31.92 -18.06
N VAL A 211 -15.63 -31.56 -18.37
CA VAL A 211 -14.75 -30.76 -17.50
C VAL A 211 -14.36 -29.48 -18.22
N ALA A 212 -14.45 -28.36 -17.57
CA ALA A 212 -14.02 -27.06 -18.07
C ALA A 212 -12.86 -26.54 -17.21
N GLN A 213 -11.65 -27.00 -17.53
CA GLN A 213 -10.46 -26.68 -16.76
C GLN A 213 -9.94 -25.29 -17.14
N LEU A 214 -9.80 -24.40 -16.16
CA LEU A 214 -9.11 -23.12 -16.35
C LEU A 214 -7.60 -23.33 -16.34
N ASP A 215 -6.97 -23.21 -17.51
CA ASP A 215 -5.53 -23.45 -17.67
C ASP A 215 -4.69 -22.21 -17.38
N THR A 216 -5.02 -21.10 -18.04
CA THR A 216 -4.27 -19.85 -17.90
C THR A 216 -5.19 -18.66 -18.00
N ILE A 217 -4.83 -17.60 -17.29
CA ILE A 217 -5.43 -16.27 -17.46
C ILE A 217 -4.37 -15.19 -17.31
N THR A 218 -4.46 -14.18 -18.18
CA THR A 218 -3.69 -12.92 -18.05
C THR A 218 -4.68 -11.78 -18.11
N ILE A 219 -4.57 -10.87 -17.15
CA ILE A 219 -5.36 -9.63 -17.11
C ILE A 219 -4.38 -8.49 -17.18
N SER A 220 -4.59 -7.61 -18.15
CA SER A 220 -3.78 -6.42 -18.36
C SER A 220 -4.64 -5.17 -18.33
N ILE A 221 -4.08 -4.07 -17.81
CA ILE A 221 -4.65 -2.74 -17.95
C ILE A 221 -4.15 -2.16 -19.27
N VAL A 222 -5.08 -1.65 -20.09
CA VAL A 222 -4.77 -1.05 -21.39
C VAL A 222 -5.14 0.41 -21.34
N LYS A 223 -4.12 1.26 -21.13
CA LYS A 223 -4.28 2.72 -21.11
C LYS A 223 -2.94 3.41 -21.37
N THR A 224 -2.92 4.32 -22.32
CA THR A 224 -1.77 5.19 -22.54
C THR A 224 -1.55 6.10 -21.32
N GLY A 225 -0.32 6.15 -20.82
CA GLY A 225 0.02 6.95 -19.65
C GLY A 225 -0.49 6.37 -18.32
N PHE A 226 -0.79 5.06 -18.26
CA PHE A 226 -1.09 4.40 -17.00
C PHE A 226 0.12 4.45 -16.07
N ILE A 227 -0.09 4.95 -14.84
CA ILE A 227 0.97 5.00 -13.82
C ILE A 227 1.00 3.66 -13.11
N SER A 228 1.95 2.80 -13.50
CA SER A 228 2.14 1.48 -12.89
C SER A 228 2.92 1.55 -11.59
N GLU A 229 3.82 2.52 -11.49
CA GLU A 229 4.62 2.80 -10.30
C GLU A 229 4.60 4.30 -10.05
N SER A 230 4.50 4.71 -8.79
CA SER A 230 4.63 6.11 -8.42
C SER A 230 5.92 6.33 -7.65
N LYS A 231 6.63 7.39 -7.98
CA LYS A 231 7.77 7.88 -7.19
C LYS A 231 7.36 9.02 -6.28
N THR A 232 6.29 9.73 -6.62
CA THR A 232 5.86 10.89 -5.85
C THR A 232 4.34 10.97 -5.77
N TYR A 233 3.85 11.17 -4.56
CA TYR A 233 2.48 11.60 -4.29
C TYR A 233 2.51 12.99 -3.68
N THR A 234 1.70 13.91 -4.18
CA THR A 234 1.57 15.27 -3.64
C THR A 234 0.12 15.63 -3.44
N ALA A 235 -0.22 16.04 -2.22
CA ALA A 235 -1.53 16.59 -1.87
C ALA A 235 -1.39 17.90 -1.13
N THR A 236 -2.20 18.89 -1.49
CA THR A 236 -2.31 20.17 -0.78
C THR A 236 -3.49 20.17 0.17
N THR A 237 -3.48 21.07 1.16
CA THR A 237 -4.59 21.24 2.10
C THR A 237 -5.89 21.60 1.38
N GLU A 238 -5.82 22.44 0.35
CA GLU A 238 -6.98 22.89 -0.42
C GLU A 238 -7.62 21.74 -1.21
N GLN A 239 -6.80 20.81 -1.73
CA GLN A 239 -7.29 19.66 -2.47
C GLN A 239 -7.83 18.56 -1.55
N GLY A 240 -7.38 18.53 -0.30
CA GLY A 240 -7.61 17.43 0.62
C GLY A 240 -6.60 16.26 0.42
N LEU A 241 -6.36 15.53 1.52
CA LEU A 241 -5.30 14.50 1.54
C LEU A 241 -5.45 13.37 0.53
N LEU A 242 -6.68 13.02 0.16
CA LEU A 242 -6.96 11.91 -0.77
C LEU A 242 -7.08 12.36 -2.23
N ASN A 243 -7.10 13.66 -2.49
CA ASN A 243 -7.25 14.23 -3.82
C ASN A 243 -5.92 14.72 -4.40
N GLY A 244 -4.81 14.21 -3.91
CA GLY A 244 -3.49 14.52 -4.43
C GLY A 244 -3.22 13.84 -5.77
N THR A 245 -2.07 14.17 -6.34
CA THR A 245 -1.62 13.64 -7.62
C THR A 245 -0.48 12.65 -7.45
N PHE A 246 -0.54 11.56 -8.20
CA PHE A 246 0.55 10.62 -8.36
C PHE A 246 1.37 10.97 -9.59
N SER A 247 2.69 10.93 -9.47
CA SER A 247 3.63 11.12 -10.58
C SER A 247 4.75 10.09 -10.52
N GLY A 248 5.15 9.57 -11.68
CA GLY A 248 6.20 8.56 -11.75
C GLY A 248 6.23 7.86 -13.10
N ASP A 249 6.75 6.66 -13.12
CA ASP A 249 6.88 5.88 -14.34
C ASP A 249 5.50 5.49 -14.90
N THR A 250 5.35 5.63 -16.19
CA THR A 250 4.11 5.30 -16.88
C THR A 250 4.34 4.18 -17.89
N THR A 251 3.30 3.34 -18.07
CA THR A 251 3.23 2.42 -19.20
C THR A 251 2.39 3.06 -20.31
N SER A 252 2.74 2.79 -21.57
CA SER A 252 2.07 3.43 -22.69
C SER A 252 0.85 2.67 -23.16
N ASP A 253 0.88 1.34 -23.19
CA ASP A 253 -0.15 0.56 -23.85
C ASP A 253 -0.78 -0.51 -22.98
N GLU A 254 0.01 -1.43 -22.46
CA GLU A 254 -0.50 -2.57 -21.71
C GLU A 254 0.38 -2.87 -20.50
N PHE A 255 -0.25 -3.00 -19.34
CA PHE A 255 0.39 -3.35 -18.08
C PHE A 255 -0.27 -4.60 -17.50
N VAL A 256 0.48 -5.69 -17.38
CA VAL A 256 -0.01 -6.95 -16.85
C VAL A 256 -0.16 -6.85 -15.33
N VAL A 257 -1.39 -6.99 -14.83
CA VAL A 257 -1.70 -6.95 -13.39
C VAL A 257 -1.89 -8.33 -12.78
N LEU A 258 -2.34 -9.30 -13.61
CA LEU A 258 -2.53 -10.67 -13.19
C LEU A 258 -2.05 -11.60 -14.29
N LYS A 259 -1.25 -12.61 -13.91
CA LYS A 259 -0.86 -13.70 -14.80
C LYS A 259 -0.80 -14.99 -14.01
N HIS A 260 -1.64 -15.91 -14.38
CA HIS A 260 -1.68 -17.24 -13.78
C HIS A 260 -1.42 -18.31 -14.83
N GLY A 261 -0.60 -19.29 -14.43
CA GLY A 261 -0.55 -20.61 -15.04
C GLY A 261 -1.68 -21.49 -14.50
N LEU A 262 -1.42 -22.76 -14.43
CA LEU A 262 -2.41 -23.77 -14.04
C LEU A 262 -3.06 -23.48 -12.66
N PHE A 263 -4.35 -23.19 -12.68
CA PHE A 263 -5.14 -23.02 -11.45
C PHE A 263 -5.48 -24.38 -10.83
N LYS A 264 -5.42 -24.44 -9.50
CA LYS A 264 -5.79 -25.63 -8.73
C LYS A 264 -6.72 -25.28 -7.59
N GLU A 265 -7.57 -26.22 -7.27
CA GLU A 265 -8.42 -26.23 -6.07
C GLU A 265 -8.14 -27.48 -5.24
N THR A 266 -8.52 -27.47 -3.99
CA THR A 266 -8.45 -28.67 -3.14
C THR A 266 -9.74 -29.47 -3.30
N ASP A 267 -9.62 -30.73 -3.67
CA ASP A 267 -10.78 -31.64 -3.77
C ASP A 267 -11.18 -32.20 -2.38
N ASP A 268 -12.27 -32.98 -2.37
CA ASP A 268 -12.81 -33.60 -1.15
C ASP A 268 -11.80 -34.55 -0.44
N ASN A 269 -10.73 -34.95 -1.12
CA ASN A 269 -9.66 -35.79 -0.59
C ASN A 269 -8.44 -34.99 -0.14
N ASN A 270 -8.56 -33.67 -0.06
CA ASN A 270 -7.47 -32.74 0.25
C ASN A 270 -6.30 -32.81 -0.77
N THR A 271 -6.63 -33.08 -2.03
CA THR A 271 -5.65 -33.14 -3.13
C THR A 271 -5.83 -31.93 -4.04
N LEU A 272 -4.72 -31.31 -4.45
CA LEU A 272 -4.75 -30.21 -5.39
C LEU A 272 -5.04 -30.71 -6.81
N VAL A 273 -6.19 -30.33 -7.33
CA VAL A 273 -6.67 -30.67 -8.67
C VAL A 273 -6.86 -29.40 -9.50
N PRO A 274 -6.78 -29.48 -10.85
CA PRO A 274 -7.12 -28.33 -11.69
C PRO A 274 -8.53 -27.83 -11.42
N ILE A 275 -8.72 -26.52 -11.39
CA ILE A 275 -10.05 -25.92 -11.20
C ILE A 275 -10.97 -26.29 -12.35
N ASP A 276 -12.11 -26.85 -12.01
CA ASP A 276 -13.20 -27.11 -12.95
C ASP A 276 -14.29 -26.05 -12.81
N LEU A 277 -14.36 -25.16 -13.81
CA LEU A 277 -15.33 -24.05 -13.83
C LEU A 277 -16.79 -24.50 -13.70
N ARG A 278 -17.11 -25.77 -14.02
CA ARG A 278 -18.48 -26.30 -13.84
C ARG A 278 -18.90 -26.47 -12.38
N LYS A 279 -17.98 -26.39 -11.46
CA LYS A 279 -18.28 -26.34 -10.02
C LYS A 279 -18.58 -24.93 -9.55
N HIS A 280 -18.37 -23.93 -10.41
CA HIS A 280 -18.47 -22.51 -10.12
C HIS A 280 -19.45 -21.85 -11.10
N LEU A 281 -20.75 -22.19 -10.94
CA LEU A 281 -21.80 -21.83 -11.89
C LEU A 281 -22.54 -20.54 -11.54
N ARG A 282 -22.19 -19.92 -10.43
CA ARG A 282 -22.88 -18.72 -9.93
C ARG A 282 -21.88 -17.70 -9.45
N GLN A 283 -22.33 -16.47 -9.39
CA GLN A 283 -21.53 -15.37 -8.90
C GLN A 283 -21.04 -15.59 -7.43
N GLU A 284 -21.88 -16.16 -6.58
CA GLU A 284 -21.53 -16.50 -5.20
C GLU A 284 -20.43 -17.56 -5.08
N ASP A 285 -20.33 -18.45 -6.06
CA ASP A 285 -19.34 -19.51 -6.13
C ASP A 285 -18.13 -19.13 -6.98
N ALA A 286 -18.05 -17.87 -7.43
CA ALA A 286 -17.01 -17.41 -8.36
C ALA A 286 -15.61 -17.56 -7.76
N ILE A 287 -14.69 -18.06 -8.58
CA ILE A 287 -13.29 -18.27 -8.23
C ILE A 287 -12.60 -16.93 -8.05
N ASN A 288 -11.96 -16.73 -6.91
CA ASN A 288 -11.14 -15.55 -6.67
C ASN A 288 -9.78 -15.70 -7.36
N LEU A 289 -9.52 -14.86 -8.35
CA LEU A 289 -8.26 -14.86 -9.10
C LEU A 289 -7.14 -14.05 -8.40
N CYS A 290 -7.48 -13.26 -7.40
CA CYS A 290 -6.58 -12.36 -6.69
C CYS A 290 -6.76 -12.52 -5.18
N PRO A 291 -6.32 -13.63 -4.55
CA PRO A 291 -6.36 -13.74 -3.10
C PRO A 291 -5.53 -12.62 -2.48
N GLY A 292 -6.11 -11.82 -1.60
CA GLY A 292 -5.46 -10.66 -0.99
C GLY A 292 -5.56 -9.35 -1.78
N TYR A 293 -6.17 -9.35 -2.95
CA TYR A 293 -6.39 -8.20 -3.84
C TYR A 293 -5.11 -7.54 -4.39
N LEU A 294 -5.21 -7.02 -5.59
CA LEU A 294 -4.21 -6.14 -6.19
C LEU A 294 -4.31 -4.75 -5.57
N GLN A 295 -3.19 -4.17 -5.20
CA GLN A 295 -3.12 -2.77 -4.79
C GLN A 295 -2.76 -1.91 -6.00
N GLN A 296 -3.61 -0.96 -6.33
CA GLN A 296 -3.47 -0.15 -7.54
C GLN A 296 -3.57 1.33 -7.21
N ILE A 297 -2.75 2.13 -7.90
CA ILE A 297 -2.86 3.59 -7.87
C ILE A 297 -4.21 3.97 -8.49
N PRO A 298 -4.96 4.92 -7.91
CA PRO A 298 -6.22 5.40 -8.47
C PRO A 298 -6.10 5.86 -9.91
N HIS A 299 -7.00 5.41 -10.76
CA HIS A 299 -7.05 5.76 -12.18
C HIS A 299 -8.48 5.79 -12.71
N GLU A 300 -8.69 6.55 -13.76
CA GLU A 300 -9.95 6.69 -14.48
C GLU A 300 -9.86 6.13 -15.91
N ASP A 301 -11.01 5.86 -16.52
CA ASP A 301 -11.16 5.45 -17.94
C ASP A 301 -10.23 4.29 -18.33
N LEU A 302 -10.30 3.21 -17.58
CA LEU A 302 -9.48 2.04 -17.80
C LEU A 302 -10.17 1.02 -18.68
N LYS A 303 -9.38 0.35 -19.53
CA LYS A 303 -9.76 -0.89 -20.21
C LYS A 303 -8.91 -2.03 -19.69
N ILE A 304 -9.50 -3.21 -19.64
CA ILE A 304 -8.76 -4.43 -19.34
C ILE A 304 -8.76 -5.35 -20.54
N ARG A 305 -7.63 -5.97 -20.80
CA ARG A 305 -7.50 -7.08 -21.74
C ARG A 305 -7.42 -8.37 -20.97
N ILE A 306 -8.26 -9.32 -21.32
CA ILE A 306 -8.29 -10.64 -20.71
C ILE A 306 -7.92 -11.65 -21.77
N GLN A 307 -6.82 -12.36 -21.54
CA GLN A 307 -6.39 -13.48 -22.35
C GLN A 307 -6.47 -14.74 -21.49
N MET A 308 -7.22 -15.73 -21.93
CA MET A 308 -7.52 -16.91 -21.14
C MET A 308 -7.56 -18.16 -22.02
N LYS A 309 -7.16 -19.29 -21.44
CA LYS A 309 -7.30 -20.61 -22.03
C LYS A 309 -8.05 -21.53 -21.10
N ILE A 310 -9.01 -22.26 -21.67
CA ILE A 310 -9.80 -23.27 -20.99
C ILE A 310 -9.72 -24.57 -21.78
N THR A 311 -9.39 -25.66 -21.10
CA THR A 311 -9.47 -27.01 -21.71
C THR A 311 -10.81 -27.63 -21.35
N ALA A 312 -11.60 -27.89 -22.38
CA ALA A 312 -12.87 -28.61 -22.30
C ALA A 312 -12.67 -30.10 -22.60
N LYS A 313 -13.24 -30.99 -21.77
CA LYS A 313 -13.21 -32.45 -21.95
C LYS A 313 -14.58 -32.98 -21.64
N ASP A 314 -15.17 -33.80 -22.56
CA ASP A 314 -16.46 -34.45 -22.36
C ASP A 314 -16.33 -35.96 -22.05
N GLY A 315 -15.12 -36.48 -21.99
CA GLY A 315 -14.85 -37.88 -21.75
C GLY A 315 -15.05 -38.80 -22.97
N VAL A 316 -15.54 -38.28 -24.07
CA VAL A 316 -15.82 -39.01 -25.32
C VAL A 316 -14.95 -38.47 -26.46
N ASN A 317 -14.92 -37.17 -26.64
CA ASN A 317 -14.17 -36.48 -27.67
C ASN A 317 -12.74 -36.09 -27.16
N PRO A 318 -11.79 -35.83 -28.08
CA PRO A 318 -10.51 -35.23 -27.72
C PRO A 318 -10.72 -33.91 -26.95
N ALA A 319 -9.83 -33.63 -26.01
CA ALA A 319 -9.85 -32.37 -25.30
C ALA A 319 -9.75 -31.18 -26.28
N GLU A 320 -10.62 -30.20 -26.12
CA GLU A 320 -10.61 -28.94 -26.88
C GLU A 320 -10.02 -27.82 -26.03
N THR A 321 -9.15 -27.00 -26.63
CA THR A 321 -8.63 -25.78 -25.99
C THR A 321 -9.35 -24.56 -26.55
N ILE A 322 -10.08 -23.88 -25.70
CA ILE A 322 -10.82 -22.65 -26.01
C ILE A 322 -10.02 -21.46 -25.55
N THR A 323 -9.77 -20.53 -26.47
CA THR A 323 -8.97 -19.33 -26.20
C THR A 323 -9.84 -18.09 -26.23
N TYR A 324 -9.69 -17.26 -25.23
CA TYR A 324 -10.31 -15.94 -25.12
C TYR A 324 -9.25 -14.86 -25.24
N ASP A 325 -9.55 -13.79 -25.98
CA ASP A 325 -8.79 -12.53 -26.03
C ASP A 325 -9.78 -11.39 -26.15
N LYS A 326 -10.08 -10.73 -25.03
CA LYS A 326 -11.13 -9.73 -24.94
C LYS A 326 -10.60 -8.44 -24.35
N LEU A 327 -10.97 -7.32 -24.99
CA LEU A 327 -10.76 -5.98 -24.47
C LEU A 327 -12.08 -5.46 -23.92
N LEU A 328 -12.15 -5.22 -22.64
CA LEU A 328 -13.35 -4.81 -21.91
C LEU A 328 -13.12 -3.43 -21.28
N SER A 329 -14.13 -2.58 -21.33
CA SER A 329 -14.11 -1.30 -20.60
C SER A 329 -14.54 -1.52 -19.16
N LEU A 330 -13.81 -0.93 -18.22
CA LEU A 330 -14.18 -0.90 -16.81
C LEU A 330 -15.20 0.21 -16.62
N ASN A 331 -16.49 -0.09 -16.78
CA ASN A 331 -17.58 0.86 -16.57
C ASN A 331 -18.25 0.58 -15.22
N ARG A 332 -18.59 1.63 -14.49
CA ARG A 332 -19.32 1.53 -13.21
C ARG A 332 -20.77 1.07 -13.42
N THR A 333 -21.34 1.50 -14.53
CA THR A 333 -22.69 1.16 -14.95
C THR A 333 -22.67 0.85 -16.45
N ASN A 334 -23.67 0.14 -16.95
CA ASN A 334 -23.85 -0.09 -18.39
C ASN A 334 -24.27 1.19 -19.15
N VAL A 335 -24.13 2.37 -18.54
CA VAL A 335 -24.47 3.66 -19.14
C VAL A 335 -23.24 4.19 -19.87
N ALA A 336 -23.37 4.38 -21.17
CA ALA A 336 -22.33 4.96 -21.99
C ALA A 336 -22.02 6.40 -21.51
N GLY A 337 -20.76 6.66 -21.18
CA GLY A 337 -20.27 7.98 -20.74
C GLY A 337 -20.06 8.13 -19.24
N ASP A 338 -20.34 7.11 -18.43
CA ASP A 338 -19.98 7.09 -17.02
C ASP A 338 -18.52 6.63 -16.90
N LEU A 339 -17.60 7.59 -16.81
CA LEU A 339 -16.17 7.33 -16.64
C LEU A 339 -15.96 6.64 -15.31
N PHE A 340 -15.45 5.45 -15.34
CA PHE A 340 -15.15 4.69 -14.15
C PHE A 340 -13.78 5.10 -13.58
N THR A 341 -13.75 5.47 -12.31
CA THR A 341 -12.53 5.85 -11.60
C THR A 341 -12.30 4.91 -10.43
N TRP A 342 -11.11 4.35 -10.33
CA TRP A 342 -10.67 3.77 -9.07
C TRP A 342 -10.34 4.90 -8.10
N GLU A 343 -11.00 4.89 -6.96
CA GLU A 343 -10.83 5.89 -5.92
C GLU A 343 -9.99 5.34 -4.77
N PRO A 344 -9.25 6.18 -4.04
CA PRO A 344 -8.59 5.78 -2.79
C PRO A 344 -9.59 5.16 -1.82
N GLU A 345 -9.11 4.35 -0.88
CA GLU A 345 -9.93 3.72 0.17
C GLU A 345 -11.05 2.79 -0.30
N LYS A 346 -11.09 2.49 -1.58
CA LYS A 346 -12.11 1.59 -2.14
C LYS A 346 -11.52 0.25 -2.54
N ARG A 347 -12.39 -0.75 -2.50
CA ARG A 347 -12.14 -2.08 -3.01
C ARG A 347 -13.14 -2.37 -4.12
N TYR A 348 -12.62 -2.80 -5.26
CA TYR A 348 -13.36 -3.09 -6.48
C TYR A 348 -13.24 -4.57 -6.78
N ILE A 349 -14.39 -5.26 -6.92
CA ILE A 349 -14.43 -6.68 -7.26
C ILE A 349 -15.16 -6.83 -8.57
N TYR A 350 -14.44 -7.29 -9.57
CA TYR A 350 -14.94 -7.53 -10.90
C TYR A 350 -15.27 -9.00 -11.08
N TYR A 351 -16.45 -9.26 -11.62
CA TYR A 351 -16.90 -10.60 -11.95
C TYR A 351 -16.82 -10.82 -13.46
N LEU A 352 -16.09 -11.86 -13.85
CA LEU A 352 -15.95 -12.33 -15.21
C LEU A 352 -16.90 -13.51 -15.40
N ARG A 353 -17.95 -13.32 -16.16
CA ARG A 353 -18.92 -14.34 -16.47
C ARG A 353 -18.66 -14.93 -17.85
N ILE A 354 -18.61 -16.24 -17.95
CA ILE A 354 -18.59 -17.01 -19.18
C ILE A 354 -19.98 -17.56 -19.42
N PRO A 355 -20.80 -16.96 -20.33
CA PRO A 355 -22.19 -17.41 -20.56
C PRO A 355 -22.28 -18.79 -21.15
N ASN A 356 -21.34 -19.11 -22.01
CA ASN A 356 -21.21 -20.41 -22.66
C ASN A 356 -19.76 -20.60 -23.11
N ILE A 357 -19.17 -21.72 -22.74
CA ILE A 357 -17.74 -21.98 -22.99
C ILE A 357 -17.42 -22.02 -24.50
N HIS A 358 -18.34 -22.51 -25.35
CA HIS A 358 -18.12 -22.62 -26.79
C HIS A 358 -18.45 -21.33 -27.55
N SER A 359 -19.11 -20.36 -26.92
CA SER A 359 -19.42 -19.07 -27.55
C SER A 359 -18.23 -18.14 -27.68
N HIS A 360 -17.14 -18.43 -26.97
CA HIS A 360 -16.00 -17.54 -26.80
C HIS A 360 -16.42 -16.16 -26.26
N GLU A 361 -17.56 -16.08 -25.60
CA GLU A 361 -18.08 -14.86 -24.98
C GLU A 361 -17.59 -14.75 -23.55
N LEU A 362 -17.16 -13.54 -23.18
CA LEU A 362 -16.75 -13.19 -21.83
C LEU A 362 -17.41 -11.86 -21.48
N VAL A 363 -18.16 -11.84 -20.41
CA VAL A 363 -18.88 -10.66 -19.93
C VAL A 363 -18.22 -10.16 -18.65
N LEU A 364 -17.90 -8.88 -18.62
CA LEU A 364 -17.55 -8.19 -17.39
C LEU A 364 -18.86 -7.68 -16.77
N GLU A 365 -19.18 -8.18 -15.60
CA GLU A 365 -20.38 -7.75 -14.88
C GLU A 365 -20.12 -6.46 -14.08
N THR A 366 -21.18 -5.91 -13.52
CA THR A 366 -21.08 -4.73 -12.66
C THR A 366 -20.10 -4.97 -11.51
N CYS A 367 -19.24 -3.99 -11.28
CA CYS A 367 -18.26 -4.04 -10.20
C CYS A 367 -18.94 -3.89 -8.84
N GLU A 368 -18.60 -4.74 -7.91
CA GLU A 368 -18.92 -4.54 -6.50
C GLU A 368 -17.93 -3.56 -5.89
N ILE A 369 -18.42 -2.48 -5.28
CA ILE A 369 -17.59 -1.43 -4.66
C ILE A 369 -17.81 -1.47 -3.17
N LEU A 370 -16.75 -1.72 -2.43
CA LEU A 370 -16.76 -1.86 -0.98
C LEU A 370 -15.81 -0.85 -0.35
N SER A 371 -15.94 -0.61 0.94
CA SER A 371 -14.89 0.08 1.69
C SER A 371 -13.64 -0.80 1.77
N TRP A 372 -12.47 -0.18 1.96
CA TRP A 372 -11.19 -0.90 2.01
C TRP A 372 -11.17 -2.06 3.01
N ASP A 373 -11.75 -1.84 4.19
CA ASP A 373 -11.71 -2.78 5.33
C ASP A 373 -12.95 -3.68 5.44
N GLU A 374 -13.89 -3.58 4.50
CA GLU A 374 -15.09 -4.40 4.52
C GLU A 374 -14.77 -5.86 4.26
N VAL A 375 -15.09 -6.74 5.19
CA VAL A 375 -14.86 -8.19 5.05
C VAL A 375 -16.02 -8.81 4.31
N GLN A 376 -15.73 -9.41 3.15
CA GLN A 376 -16.73 -10.25 2.48
C GLN A 376 -16.85 -11.60 3.22
N THR A 377 -18.06 -11.95 3.58
CA THR A 377 -18.38 -13.21 4.27
C THR A 377 -18.43 -14.44 3.35
N SER A 378 -18.31 -14.23 2.03
CA SER A 378 -18.33 -15.29 1.01
C SER A 378 -16.96 -15.51 0.38
N ASN A 379 -15.97 -15.88 1.17
CA ASN A 379 -14.69 -16.33 0.64
C ASN A 379 -14.64 -17.85 0.71
N ILE A 380 -14.68 -18.51 -0.43
CA ILE A 380 -14.10 -19.86 -0.52
C ILE A 380 -12.59 -19.65 -0.55
N PRO A 381 -11.85 -20.01 0.50
CA PRO A 381 -10.40 -19.83 0.49
C PRO A 381 -9.83 -20.79 -0.55
N ILE A 382 -9.05 -20.24 -1.46
CA ILE A 382 -8.08 -21.06 -2.20
C ILE A 382 -6.95 -21.24 -1.20
N GLU A 383 -6.85 -22.43 -0.60
CA GLU A 383 -5.70 -22.78 0.19
C GLU A 383 -4.48 -22.86 -0.75
N LEU A 384 -3.42 -22.15 -0.37
CA LEU A 384 -2.16 -22.04 -1.10
C LEU A 384 -1.25 -23.25 -0.79
#